data_8f54ffbec788cf6cdcc028d3689f96ae
#
_entry.id   8f54ffbec788cf6cdcc028d3689f96ae
#
_cell.length_a   1.000
_cell.length_b   1.000
_cell.length_c   1.000
_cell.angle_alpha   90.00
_cell.angle_beta   90.00
_cell.angle_gamma   90.00
#
_symmetry.space_group_name_H-M   'P 1'
#
loop_
_entity.id
_entity.type
_entity.pdbx_description
1 polymer ?
#
loop_
_entity_poly.entity_id
_entity_poly.type
_entity_poly.pdbx_seq_one_letter_code
_entity_poly.pdbx_strand_id
1 'polypeptide(L)'
;QRVAEMPDWEDLRSAAEAVKFEVESRMPELLEEFERNVTARGGIVHWARDKHEANRIIADIIKSKGVDEIVKVKSMATQETNLNEYLKEQGIHARETDLAEMIVQLADDMPSHIVVPAIHRNRSEVRGIFLDRMEDAPRDLSDDPTELTAAARSHLRKKFLHAKVAVSGTNMGVAETGTVSIFESEGNGRMCLTLPDTLITLMGIEKLVPRFQDIEIFSQLLPRSATGERMNPYTSMWTGVTPGDGPQEFHLILMDNGRTKVLTDPIGRQALACIRCGSCMNICP
;
A
#
# COMPACT_ATOMS: atom_id res chain seq x y z
N GLN A 1 5.57 19.40 16.90
CA GLN A 1 4.51 19.47 17.92
C GLN A 1 4.07 18.06 18.35
N ARG A 2 3.68 17.14 17.44
CA ARG A 2 3.17 15.78 17.76
C ARG A 2 4.22 14.85 18.37
N VAL A 3 5.46 14.98 17.96
CA VAL A 3 6.60 14.26 18.55
C VAL A 3 6.83 14.71 19.99
N ALA A 4 6.72 16.01 20.27
CA ALA A 4 6.90 16.53 21.63
C ALA A 4 5.81 16.09 22.64
N GLU A 5 4.73 15.47 22.18
CA GLU A 5 3.71 14.84 23.03
C GLU A 5 4.14 13.46 23.59
N MET A 6 5.25 12.90 23.06
CA MET A 6 5.79 11.60 23.45
C MET A 6 7.17 11.78 24.10
N PRO A 7 7.25 11.71 25.41
CA PRO A 7 8.54 11.90 26.12
C PRO A 7 9.55 10.79 25.80
N ASP A 8 9.08 9.61 25.40
CA ASP A 8 9.84 8.42 25.06
C ASP A 8 10.04 8.24 23.54
N TRP A 9 9.91 9.30 22.73
CA TRP A 9 10.00 9.23 21.27
C TRP A 9 11.31 8.60 20.76
N GLU A 10 12.44 8.94 21.35
CA GLU A 10 13.72 8.39 20.92
C GLU A 10 13.89 6.91 21.33
N ASP A 11 13.33 6.52 22.47
CA ASP A 11 13.30 5.12 22.89
C ASP A 11 12.43 4.29 21.94
N LEU A 12 11.28 4.83 21.52
CA LEU A 12 10.39 4.18 20.55
C LEU A 12 11.07 4.03 19.17
N ARG A 13 11.83 5.04 18.73
CA ARG A 13 12.62 4.94 17.49
C ARG A 13 13.71 3.88 17.59
N SER A 14 14.40 3.83 18.70
CA SER A 14 15.44 2.82 18.96
C SER A 14 14.86 1.42 19.03
N ALA A 15 13.67 1.26 19.62
CA ALA A 15 12.95 -0.02 19.61
C ALA A 15 12.56 -0.46 18.18
N ALA A 16 12.08 0.46 17.35
CA ALA A 16 11.76 0.16 15.95
C ALA A 16 13.01 -0.24 15.15
N GLU A 17 14.12 0.45 15.37
CA GLU A 17 15.40 0.12 14.74
C GLU A 17 15.86 -1.29 15.15
N ALA A 18 15.76 -1.63 16.45
CA ALA A 18 16.10 -2.95 16.95
C ALA A 18 15.26 -4.06 16.30
N VAL A 19 13.95 -3.84 16.16
CA VAL A 19 13.06 -4.76 15.43
C VAL A 19 13.51 -4.94 13.98
N LYS A 20 13.87 -3.86 13.29
CA LYS A 20 14.34 -3.93 11.90
C LYS A 20 15.69 -4.67 11.78
N PHE A 21 16.62 -4.46 12.71
CA PHE A 21 17.86 -5.21 12.75
C PHE A 21 17.66 -6.70 13.07
N GLU A 22 16.68 -7.04 13.92
CA GLU A 22 16.30 -8.44 14.13
C GLU A 22 15.85 -9.08 12.81
N VAL A 23 14.99 -8.38 12.05
CA VAL A 23 14.54 -8.85 10.72
C VAL A 23 15.71 -9.03 9.76
N GLU A 24 16.61 -8.06 9.67
CA GLU A 24 17.77 -8.15 8.77
C GLU A 24 18.68 -9.33 9.12
N SER A 25 18.89 -9.59 10.41
CA SER A 25 19.78 -10.66 10.89
C SER A 25 19.16 -12.07 10.75
N ARG A 26 17.82 -12.17 10.73
CA ARG A 26 17.07 -13.44 10.69
C ARG A 26 16.13 -13.53 9.48
N MET A 27 16.38 -12.73 8.45
CA MET A 27 15.46 -12.60 7.32
C MET A 27 15.05 -13.94 6.69
N PRO A 28 15.95 -14.90 6.41
CA PRO A 28 15.53 -16.17 5.84
C PRO A 28 14.54 -16.94 6.74
N GLU A 29 14.85 -17.05 8.03
CA GLU A 29 14.01 -17.76 9.00
C GLU A 29 12.62 -17.12 9.13
N LEU A 30 12.58 -15.78 9.23
CA LEU A 30 11.34 -15.04 9.37
C LEU A 30 10.49 -15.06 8.09
N LEU A 31 11.11 -15.11 6.92
CA LEU A 31 10.42 -15.28 5.65
C LEU A 31 9.78 -16.66 5.52
N GLU A 32 10.51 -17.72 5.90
CA GLU A 32 9.98 -19.09 5.92
C GLU A 32 8.83 -19.24 6.93
N GLU A 33 8.97 -18.62 8.11
CA GLU A 33 7.92 -18.60 9.12
C GLU A 33 6.68 -17.87 8.61
N PHE A 34 6.88 -16.72 7.99
CA PHE A 34 5.79 -15.91 7.41
C PHE A 34 5.05 -16.67 6.31
N GLU A 35 5.76 -17.22 5.34
CA GLU A 35 5.17 -18.04 4.26
C GLU A 35 4.36 -19.21 4.82
N ARG A 36 4.93 -19.95 5.76
CA ARG A 36 4.25 -21.07 6.42
C ARG A 36 2.94 -20.62 7.09
N ASN A 37 2.98 -19.51 7.83
CA ASN A 37 1.83 -19.01 8.57
C ASN A 37 0.75 -18.44 7.65
N VAL A 38 1.12 -17.72 6.59
CA VAL A 38 0.20 -17.24 5.54
C VAL A 38 -0.49 -18.43 4.86
N THR A 39 0.29 -19.43 4.45
CA THR A 39 -0.21 -20.61 3.75
C THR A 39 -1.14 -21.45 4.64
N ALA A 40 -0.79 -21.63 5.90
CA ALA A 40 -1.62 -22.36 6.87
C ALA A 40 -3.01 -21.73 7.08
N ARG A 41 -3.16 -20.46 6.72
CA ARG A 41 -4.42 -19.70 6.83
C ARG A 41 -5.11 -19.45 5.48
N GLY A 42 -4.73 -20.23 4.46
CA GLY A 42 -5.37 -20.20 3.14
C GLY A 42 -4.84 -19.14 2.19
N GLY A 43 -3.77 -18.42 2.54
CA GLY A 43 -3.09 -17.53 1.60
C GLY A 43 -2.19 -18.30 0.63
N ILE A 44 -2.02 -17.76 -0.57
CA ILE A 44 -1.16 -18.32 -1.61
C ILE A 44 0.06 -17.41 -1.74
N VAL A 45 1.23 -17.92 -1.38
CA VAL A 45 2.47 -17.15 -1.40
C VAL A 45 3.20 -17.35 -2.73
N HIS A 46 3.67 -16.26 -3.30
CA HIS A 46 4.49 -16.21 -4.50
C HIS A 46 5.80 -15.49 -4.18
N TRP A 47 6.88 -15.98 -4.75
CA TRP A 47 8.20 -15.35 -4.67
C TRP A 47 8.54 -14.67 -5.98
N ALA A 48 8.97 -13.42 -5.90
CA ALA A 48 9.41 -12.65 -7.05
C ALA A 48 10.84 -12.12 -6.82
N ARG A 49 11.74 -12.47 -7.71
CA ARG A 49 13.14 -12.04 -7.65
C ARG A 49 13.31 -10.57 -7.95
N ASP A 50 12.45 -10.06 -8.84
CA ASP A 50 12.50 -8.69 -9.32
C ASP A 50 11.11 -8.16 -9.70
N LYS A 51 11.07 -6.89 -10.12
CA LYS A 51 9.86 -6.20 -10.54
C LYS A 51 9.15 -6.85 -11.73
N HIS A 52 9.91 -7.44 -12.65
CA HIS A 52 9.33 -8.05 -13.87
C HIS A 52 8.59 -9.34 -13.51
N GLU A 53 9.17 -10.15 -12.63
CA GLU A 53 8.54 -11.35 -12.13
C GLU A 53 7.30 -11.03 -11.27
N ALA A 54 7.41 -10.04 -10.38
CA ALA A 54 6.28 -9.58 -9.57
C ALA A 54 5.10 -9.12 -10.44
N ASN A 55 5.36 -8.25 -11.40
CA ASN A 55 4.32 -7.73 -12.30
C ASN A 55 3.69 -8.84 -13.15
N ARG A 56 4.48 -9.78 -13.65
CA ARG A 56 3.98 -10.93 -14.41
C ARG A 56 3.04 -11.79 -13.55
N ILE A 57 3.44 -12.15 -12.34
CA ILE A 57 2.62 -12.94 -11.41
C ILE A 57 1.28 -12.23 -11.16
N ILE A 58 1.31 -10.93 -10.86
CA ILE A 58 0.10 -10.14 -10.63
C ILE A 58 -0.82 -10.17 -11.87
N ALA A 59 -0.26 -9.90 -13.06
CA ALA A 59 -1.05 -9.90 -14.29
C ALA A 59 -1.66 -11.27 -14.60
N ASP A 60 -0.90 -12.35 -14.40
CA ASP A 60 -1.36 -13.72 -14.64
C ASP A 60 -2.53 -14.09 -13.71
N ILE A 61 -2.46 -13.68 -12.42
CA ILE A 61 -3.56 -13.87 -11.47
C ILE A 61 -4.80 -13.09 -11.94
N ILE A 62 -4.66 -11.80 -12.29
CA ILE A 62 -5.78 -10.97 -12.75
C ILE A 62 -6.42 -11.57 -14.00
N LYS A 63 -5.62 -11.96 -14.99
CA LYS A 63 -6.11 -12.59 -16.23
C LYS A 63 -6.87 -13.89 -15.96
N SER A 64 -6.42 -14.67 -14.99
CA SER A 64 -7.11 -15.91 -14.60
C SER A 64 -8.52 -15.68 -14.06
N LYS A 65 -8.81 -14.46 -13.57
CA LYS A 65 -10.15 -14.07 -13.10
C LYS A 65 -11.05 -13.53 -14.21
N GLY A 66 -10.54 -13.38 -15.43
CA GLY A 66 -11.30 -12.91 -16.57
C GLY A 66 -11.78 -11.47 -16.45
N VAL A 67 -11.00 -10.61 -15.77
CA VAL A 67 -11.29 -9.19 -15.62
C VAL A 67 -10.22 -8.34 -16.29
N ASP A 68 -10.63 -7.18 -16.78
CA ASP A 68 -9.78 -6.17 -17.40
C ASP A 68 -9.72 -4.86 -16.60
N GLU A 69 -10.48 -4.76 -15.49
CA GLU A 69 -10.43 -3.64 -14.56
C GLU A 69 -10.30 -4.17 -13.11
N ILE A 70 -9.43 -3.54 -12.33
CA ILE A 70 -9.22 -3.83 -10.92
C ILE A 70 -9.17 -2.55 -10.10
N VAL A 71 -9.38 -2.63 -8.79
CA VAL A 71 -9.11 -1.53 -7.85
C VAL A 71 -7.76 -1.73 -7.18
N LYS A 72 -7.10 -0.62 -6.87
CA LYS A 72 -5.75 -0.65 -6.31
C LYS A 72 -5.59 0.34 -5.16
N VAL A 73 -4.96 -0.11 -4.09
CA VAL A 73 -4.50 0.75 -2.99
C VAL A 73 -3.15 1.34 -3.37
N LYS A 74 -2.96 2.63 -3.09
CA LYS A 74 -1.66 3.28 -3.22
C LYS A 74 -0.58 2.46 -2.50
N SER A 75 0.48 2.14 -3.20
CA SER A 75 1.59 1.36 -2.67
C SER A 75 2.91 1.75 -3.32
N MET A 76 3.90 2.07 -2.47
CA MET A 76 5.26 2.33 -2.94
C MET A 76 5.89 1.12 -3.64
N ALA A 77 5.54 -0.11 -3.23
CA ALA A 77 6.04 -1.32 -3.88
C ALA A 77 5.50 -1.44 -5.31
N THR A 78 4.24 -1.11 -5.53
CA THR A 78 3.65 -1.15 -6.88
C THR A 78 4.13 0.01 -7.77
N GLN A 79 4.46 1.17 -7.19
CA GLN A 79 5.11 2.27 -7.92
C GLN A 79 6.55 1.90 -8.31
N GLU A 80 7.31 1.29 -7.40
CA GLU A 80 8.68 0.81 -7.65
C GLU A 80 8.74 -0.15 -8.84
N THR A 81 7.70 -0.95 -9.03
CA THR A 81 7.62 -1.92 -10.14
C THR A 81 7.02 -1.34 -11.42
N ASN A 82 6.52 -0.11 -11.43
CA ASN A 82 5.72 0.49 -12.50
C ASN A 82 4.53 -0.40 -12.88
N LEU A 83 3.82 -0.92 -11.87
CA LEU A 83 2.77 -1.92 -12.07
C LEU A 83 1.62 -1.39 -12.95
N ASN A 84 1.21 -0.12 -12.78
CA ASN A 84 0.09 0.45 -13.52
C ASN A 84 0.37 0.48 -15.03
N GLU A 85 1.56 0.90 -15.43
CA GLU A 85 2.00 0.95 -16.82
C GLU A 85 2.07 -0.46 -17.40
N TYR A 86 2.68 -1.39 -16.66
CA TYR A 86 2.76 -2.78 -17.06
C TYR A 86 1.37 -3.41 -17.28
N LEU A 87 0.42 -3.21 -16.34
CA LEU A 87 -0.93 -3.73 -16.46
C LEU A 87 -1.67 -3.10 -17.65
N LYS A 88 -1.51 -1.78 -17.88
CA LYS A 88 -2.06 -1.07 -19.03
C LYS A 88 -1.61 -1.69 -20.36
N GLU A 89 -0.32 -2.02 -20.49
CA GLU A 89 0.23 -2.72 -21.66
C GLU A 89 -0.37 -4.13 -21.84
N GLN A 90 -0.82 -4.76 -20.76
CA GLN A 90 -1.51 -6.06 -20.77
C GLN A 90 -3.02 -5.95 -20.99
N GLY A 91 -3.56 -4.74 -21.22
CA GLY A 91 -4.99 -4.50 -21.37
C GLY A 91 -5.79 -4.52 -20.07
N ILE A 92 -5.11 -4.33 -18.93
CA ILE A 92 -5.74 -4.31 -17.60
C ILE A 92 -5.69 -2.88 -17.04
N HIS A 93 -6.85 -2.37 -16.60
CA HIS A 93 -6.98 -1.05 -16.00
C HIS A 93 -6.93 -1.12 -14.47
N ALA A 94 -5.81 -0.73 -13.86
CA ALA A 94 -5.69 -0.59 -12.41
C ALA A 94 -6.20 0.79 -11.97
N ARG A 95 -7.33 0.83 -11.25
CA ARG A 95 -7.95 2.06 -10.75
C ARG A 95 -7.38 2.42 -9.39
N GLU A 96 -6.68 3.54 -9.32
CA GLU A 96 -6.23 4.11 -8.05
C GLU A 96 -7.43 4.54 -7.21
N THR A 97 -7.38 4.26 -5.92
CA THR A 97 -8.50 4.52 -5.00
C THR A 97 -8.19 5.52 -3.90
N ASP A 98 -6.92 5.91 -3.73
CA ASP A 98 -6.50 7.09 -2.97
C ASP A 98 -6.89 8.34 -3.76
N LEU A 99 -7.47 9.35 -3.11
CA LEU A 99 -7.96 10.55 -3.81
C LEU A 99 -6.87 11.25 -4.61
N ALA A 100 -5.70 11.44 -4.03
CA ALA A 100 -4.61 12.14 -4.68
C ALA A 100 -4.00 11.33 -5.83
N GLU A 101 -3.84 10.02 -5.66
CA GLU A 101 -3.40 9.12 -6.75
C GLU A 101 -4.42 9.04 -7.88
N MET A 102 -5.73 9.02 -7.56
CA MET A 102 -6.79 9.06 -8.56
C MET A 102 -6.74 10.36 -9.38
N ILE A 103 -6.52 11.51 -8.75
CA ILE A 103 -6.37 12.80 -9.46
C ILE A 103 -5.19 12.74 -10.42
N VAL A 104 -4.03 12.27 -9.97
CA VAL A 104 -2.82 12.12 -10.79
C VAL A 104 -3.08 11.15 -11.95
N GLN A 105 -3.71 10.00 -11.70
CA GLN A 105 -4.04 9.01 -12.72
C GLN A 105 -5.01 9.57 -13.77
N LEU A 106 -6.07 10.27 -13.34
CA LEU A 106 -7.03 10.90 -14.26
C LEU A 106 -6.38 11.99 -15.11
N ALA A 107 -5.40 12.71 -14.56
CA ALA A 107 -4.66 13.74 -15.28
C ALA A 107 -3.61 13.18 -16.26
N ASP A 108 -3.36 11.87 -16.26
CA ASP A 108 -2.25 11.23 -16.96
C ASP A 108 -0.89 11.89 -16.58
N ASP A 109 -0.71 12.14 -15.28
CA ASP A 109 0.39 12.89 -14.68
C ASP A 109 1.23 12.01 -13.74
N MET A 110 2.32 12.56 -13.20
CA MET A 110 3.20 11.88 -12.26
C MET A 110 3.01 12.40 -10.84
N PRO A 111 3.03 11.51 -9.82
CA PRO A 111 2.96 11.95 -8.43
C PRO A 111 4.20 12.79 -8.06
N SER A 112 3.98 13.95 -7.44
CA SER A 112 5.07 14.86 -7.04
C SER A 112 5.54 14.63 -5.61
N HIS A 113 4.80 13.86 -4.81
CA HIS A 113 5.13 13.58 -3.40
C HIS A 113 4.61 12.20 -2.99
N ILE A 114 5.36 11.49 -2.14
CA ILE A 114 5.04 10.13 -1.71
C ILE A 114 3.76 10.04 -0.86
N VAL A 115 3.52 11.04 0.00
CA VAL A 115 2.36 11.06 0.92
C VAL A 115 1.20 11.87 0.32
N VAL A 116 1.51 12.95 -0.38
CA VAL A 116 0.52 13.86 -0.98
C VAL A 116 0.77 13.98 -2.50
N PRO A 117 0.43 12.96 -3.29
CA PRO A 117 0.82 12.86 -4.71
C PRO A 117 0.40 14.04 -5.58
N ALA A 118 -0.79 14.60 -5.35
CA ALA A 118 -1.38 15.67 -6.16
C ALA A 118 -1.17 17.08 -5.58
N ILE A 119 -0.19 17.29 -4.67
CA ILE A 119 0.03 18.58 -3.98
C ILE A 119 0.32 19.75 -4.95
N HIS A 120 0.76 19.45 -6.15
CA HIS A 120 1.03 20.44 -7.22
C HIS A 120 -0.23 20.89 -7.97
N ARG A 121 -1.42 20.34 -7.66
CA ARG A 121 -2.69 20.66 -8.29
C ARG A 121 -3.55 21.51 -7.36
N ASN A 122 -4.10 22.60 -7.88
CA ASN A 122 -5.09 23.41 -7.17
C ASN A 122 -6.52 22.88 -7.40
N ARG A 123 -7.49 23.38 -6.63
CA ARG A 123 -8.89 22.93 -6.66
C ARG A 123 -9.56 23.10 -8.01
N SER A 124 -9.32 24.22 -8.68
CA SER A 124 -9.91 24.50 -10.00
C SER A 124 -9.34 23.57 -11.07
N GLU A 125 -8.05 23.20 -10.99
CA GLU A 125 -7.46 22.19 -11.87
C GLU A 125 -8.06 20.81 -11.60
N VAL A 126 -8.22 20.42 -10.33
CA VAL A 126 -8.86 19.14 -9.95
C VAL A 126 -10.29 19.07 -10.48
N ARG A 127 -11.07 20.18 -10.34
CA ARG A 127 -12.41 20.28 -10.95
C ARG A 127 -12.37 20.05 -12.46
N GLY A 128 -11.45 20.72 -13.16
CA GLY A 128 -11.27 20.54 -14.60
C GLY A 128 -11.00 19.09 -14.99
N ILE A 129 -10.08 18.43 -14.27
CA ILE A 129 -9.73 17.01 -14.47
C ILE A 129 -10.97 16.12 -14.28
N PHE A 130 -11.75 16.34 -13.21
CA PHE A 130 -12.96 15.55 -12.95
C PHE A 130 -14.00 15.72 -14.05
N LEU A 131 -14.28 16.95 -14.48
CA LEU A 131 -15.24 17.23 -15.55
C LEU A 131 -14.83 16.64 -16.91
N ASP A 132 -13.51 16.56 -17.18
CA ASP A 132 -12.98 16.07 -18.44
C ASP A 132 -12.82 14.53 -18.46
N ARG A 133 -12.49 13.90 -17.32
CA ARG A 133 -12.04 12.52 -17.26
C ARG A 133 -12.92 11.55 -16.47
N MET A 134 -13.77 12.05 -15.58
CA MET A 134 -14.72 11.21 -14.86
C MET A 134 -16.05 11.17 -15.63
N GLU A 135 -16.45 9.97 -16.07
CA GLU A 135 -17.68 9.74 -16.83
C GLU A 135 -18.95 10.17 -16.08
N ASP A 136 -18.90 10.13 -14.75
CA ASP A 136 -20.04 10.39 -13.86
C ASP A 136 -19.87 11.66 -13.03
N ALA A 137 -18.96 12.56 -13.42
CA ALA A 137 -18.81 13.86 -12.78
C ALA A 137 -20.10 14.72 -12.96
N PRO A 138 -20.62 15.34 -11.87
CA PRO A 138 -21.73 16.28 -11.98
C PRO A 138 -21.35 17.43 -12.92
N ARG A 139 -22.23 17.80 -13.85
CA ARG A 139 -21.95 18.87 -14.83
C ARG A 139 -21.81 20.26 -14.19
N ASP A 140 -22.45 20.46 -13.05
CA ASP A 140 -22.46 21.68 -12.23
C ASP A 140 -21.43 21.62 -11.09
N LEU A 141 -20.51 20.65 -11.11
CA LEU A 141 -19.47 20.48 -10.10
C LEU A 141 -18.70 21.79 -9.89
N SER A 142 -18.65 22.29 -8.66
CA SER A 142 -17.83 23.45 -8.28
C SER A 142 -16.42 23.05 -7.85
N ASP A 143 -15.58 24.02 -7.51
CA ASP A 143 -14.24 23.77 -6.94
C ASP A 143 -14.25 23.78 -5.40
N ASP A 144 -15.42 23.68 -4.79
CA ASP A 144 -15.53 23.44 -3.34
C ASP A 144 -14.97 22.06 -2.97
N PRO A 145 -14.07 21.98 -1.98
CA PRO A 145 -13.44 20.73 -1.60
C PRO A 145 -14.44 19.63 -1.20
N THR A 146 -15.58 20.01 -0.61
CA THR A 146 -16.61 19.07 -0.17
C THR A 146 -17.31 18.44 -1.38
N GLU A 147 -17.63 19.26 -2.39
CA GLU A 147 -18.25 18.78 -3.62
C GLU A 147 -17.30 17.91 -4.45
N LEU A 148 -16.01 18.31 -4.57
CA LEU A 148 -14.99 17.50 -5.24
C LEU A 148 -14.82 16.15 -4.57
N THR A 149 -14.74 16.13 -3.23
CA THR A 149 -14.64 14.90 -2.47
C THR A 149 -15.88 14.02 -2.60
N ALA A 150 -17.07 14.60 -2.61
CA ALA A 150 -18.32 13.88 -2.80
C ALA A 150 -18.42 13.25 -4.20
N ALA A 151 -17.97 13.97 -5.25
CA ALA A 151 -17.90 13.43 -6.61
C ALA A 151 -16.93 12.24 -6.69
N ALA A 152 -15.71 12.39 -6.16
CA ALA A 152 -14.73 11.31 -6.10
C ALA A 152 -15.26 10.08 -5.34
N ARG A 153 -15.90 10.30 -4.17
CA ARG A 153 -16.53 9.24 -3.37
C ARG A 153 -17.61 8.49 -4.15
N SER A 154 -18.48 9.22 -4.87
CA SER A 154 -19.53 8.62 -5.68
C SER A 154 -18.95 7.74 -6.80
N HIS A 155 -17.93 8.26 -7.49
CA HIS A 155 -17.22 7.54 -8.54
C HIS A 155 -16.57 6.26 -8.01
N LEU A 156 -15.74 6.38 -6.98
CA LEU A 156 -15.02 5.24 -6.40
C LEU A 156 -15.95 4.19 -5.78
N ARG A 157 -17.09 4.62 -5.18
CA ARG A 157 -18.07 3.68 -4.66
C ARG A 157 -18.56 2.70 -5.71
N LYS A 158 -18.81 3.15 -6.94
CA LYS A 158 -19.23 2.27 -8.04
C LYS A 158 -18.11 1.28 -8.38
N LYS A 159 -16.86 1.77 -8.44
CA LYS A 159 -15.69 0.91 -8.70
C LYS A 159 -15.52 -0.16 -7.62
N PHE A 160 -15.58 0.19 -6.35
CA PHE A 160 -15.51 -0.76 -5.24
C PHE A 160 -16.58 -1.85 -5.29
N LEU A 161 -17.83 -1.48 -5.58
CA LEU A 161 -18.95 -2.42 -5.58
C LEU A 161 -18.92 -3.41 -6.76
N HIS A 162 -18.20 -3.11 -7.83
CA HIS A 162 -18.09 -3.97 -9.01
C HIS A 162 -16.75 -4.69 -9.12
N ALA A 163 -15.75 -4.28 -8.35
CA ALA A 163 -14.42 -4.87 -8.41
C ALA A 163 -14.43 -6.33 -7.92
N LYS A 164 -13.89 -7.23 -8.73
CA LYS A 164 -13.66 -8.64 -8.37
C LYS A 164 -12.26 -8.89 -7.85
N VAL A 165 -11.31 -8.06 -8.26
CA VAL A 165 -9.91 -8.17 -7.89
C VAL A 165 -9.42 -6.84 -7.34
N ALA A 166 -8.68 -6.89 -6.24
CA ALA A 166 -7.92 -5.75 -5.73
C ALA A 166 -6.43 -6.06 -5.66
N VAL A 167 -5.63 -5.02 -5.89
CA VAL A 167 -4.18 -5.05 -5.62
C VAL A 167 -3.85 -4.09 -4.50
N SER A 168 -3.09 -4.56 -3.52
CA SER A 168 -2.60 -3.76 -2.41
C SER A 168 -1.09 -3.88 -2.22
N GLY A 169 -0.51 -2.95 -1.48
CA GLY A 169 0.73 -3.17 -0.77
C GLY A 169 0.46 -3.57 0.66
N THR A 170 1.51 -3.56 1.47
CA THR A 170 1.40 -3.66 2.93
C THR A 170 2.46 -2.77 3.58
N ASN A 171 2.14 -2.22 4.75
CA ASN A 171 3.13 -1.53 5.56
C ASN A 171 4.01 -2.54 6.28
N MET A 172 3.42 -3.63 6.79
CA MET A 172 4.13 -4.66 7.54
C MET A 172 3.51 -6.04 7.35
N GLY A 173 4.37 -7.07 7.34
CA GLY A 173 4.00 -8.48 7.44
C GLY A 173 4.53 -9.05 8.74
N VAL A 174 3.70 -9.74 9.51
CA VAL A 174 4.04 -10.33 10.81
C VAL A 174 4.39 -11.79 10.64
N ALA A 175 5.67 -12.15 10.88
CA ALA A 175 6.15 -13.51 10.70
C ALA A 175 5.38 -14.50 11.59
N GLU A 176 5.25 -14.21 12.88
CA GLU A 176 4.59 -15.04 13.89
C GLU A 176 3.17 -15.47 13.52
N THR A 177 2.41 -14.63 12.84
CA THR A 177 0.97 -14.87 12.60
C THR A 177 0.58 -15.02 11.15
N GLY A 178 1.44 -14.64 10.20
CA GLY A 178 1.09 -14.53 8.78
C GLY A 178 0.16 -13.34 8.49
N THR A 179 0.10 -12.35 9.39
CA THR A 179 -0.75 -11.17 9.25
C THR A 179 -0.07 -10.11 8.40
N VAL A 180 -0.83 -9.44 7.56
CA VAL A 180 -0.42 -8.24 6.82
C VAL A 180 -1.21 -7.03 7.30
N SER A 181 -0.60 -5.84 7.27
CA SER A 181 -1.22 -4.62 7.79
C SER A 181 -1.07 -3.44 6.87
N ILE A 182 -2.12 -2.62 6.78
CA ILE A 182 -2.15 -1.32 6.10
C ILE A 182 -2.54 -0.22 7.09
N PHE A 183 -1.78 0.88 7.07
CA PHE A 183 -2.09 2.12 7.77
C PHE A 183 -2.55 3.15 6.76
N GLU A 184 -3.77 3.67 6.91
CA GLU A 184 -4.37 4.62 5.98
C GLU A 184 -5.28 5.63 6.68
N SER A 185 -5.67 6.70 5.97
CA SER A 185 -6.52 7.77 6.51
C SER A 185 -7.87 7.91 5.80
N GLU A 186 -8.08 7.30 4.65
CA GLU A 186 -9.25 7.52 3.80
C GLU A 186 -10.27 6.38 3.82
N GLY A 187 -9.90 5.19 4.23
CA GLY A 187 -10.74 3.99 4.21
C GLY A 187 -10.84 3.29 2.85
N ASN A 188 -10.18 3.81 1.81
CA ASN A 188 -10.11 3.21 0.49
C ASN A 188 -9.38 1.86 0.50
N GLY A 189 -8.30 1.76 1.25
CA GLY A 189 -7.59 0.50 1.46
C GLY A 189 -8.50 -0.56 2.06
N ARG A 190 -9.24 -0.21 3.11
CA ARG A 190 -10.24 -1.11 3.72
C ARG A 190 -11.25 -1.62 2.71
N MET A 191 -11.76 -0.76 1.81
CA MET A 191 -12.68 -1.18 0.75
C MET A 191 -12.03 -2.16 -0.22
N CYS A 192 -10.78 -1.92 -0.62
CA CYS A 192 -10.01 -2.82 -1.47
C CYS A 192 -9.73 -4.18 -0.80
N LEU A 193 -9.53 -4.19 0.52
CA LEU A 193 -9.20 -5.41 1.28
C LEU A 193 -10.42 -6.28 1.58
N THR A 194 -11.64 -5.74 1.50
CA THR A 194 -12.82 -6.43 2.02
C THR A 194 -13.89 -6.74 0.97
N LEU A 195 -14.00 -5.96 -0.10
CA LEU A 195 -15.09 -6.10 -1.06
C LEU A 195 -14.79 -7.06 -2.23
N PRO A 196 -13.61 -7.04 -2.86
CA PRO A 196 -13.29 -7.95 -3.96
C PRO A 196 -13.16 -9.41 -3.53
N ASP A 197 -13.48 -10.32 -4.45
CA ASP A 197 -13.36 -11.77 -4.22
C ASP A 197 -11.90 -12.23 -4.13
N THR A 198 -11.00 -11.55 -4.85
CA THR A 198 -9.56 -11.86 -4.90
C THR A 198 -8.74 -10.65 -4.46
N LEU A 199 -7.89 -10.86 -3.47
CA LEU A 199 -6.91 -9.87 -3.01
C LEU A 199 -5.50 -10.29 -3.37
N ILE A 200 -4.74 -9.39 -4.01
CA ILE A 200 -3.33 -9.57 -4.36
C ILE A 200 -2.51 -8.52 -3.61
N THR A 201 -1.60 -8.94 -2.74
CA THR A 201 -0.75 -8.03 -1.96
C THR A 201 0.71 -8.17 -2.41
N LEU A 202 1.31 -7.06 -2.84
CA LEU A 202 2.76 -6.98 -3.14
C LEU A 202 3.51 -6.45 -1.94
N MET A 203 4.49 -7.21 -1.47
CA MET A 203 5.29 -6.89 -0.30
C MET A 203 6.80 -7.02 -0.59
N GLY A 204 7.57 -5.98 -0.31
CA GLY A 204 9.03 -6.10 -0.22
C GLY A 204 9.41 -6.92 1.02
N ILE A 205 10.38 -7.82 0.88
CA ILE A 205 10.81 -8.74 1.95
C ILE A 205 11.30 -8.01 3.21
N GLU A 206 11.73 -6.77 3.10
CA GLU A 206 12.15 -5.90 4.20
C GLU A 206 11.00 -5.43 5.10
N LYS A 207 9.74 -5.65 4.69
CA LYS A 207 8.55 -5.21 5.43
C LYS A 207 8.14 -6.11 6.59
N LEU A 208 8.89 -7.16 6.84
CA LEU A 208 8.63 -8.05 7.97
C LEU A 208 8.80 -7.35 9.33
N VAL A 209 8.00 -7.81 10.29
CA VAL A 209 8.22 -7.69 11.73
C VAL A 209 8.10 -9.09 12.35
N PRO A 210 8.92 -9.42 13.38
CA PRO A 210 8.93 -10.79 13.94
C PRO A 210 7.61 -11.15 14.63
N ARG A 211 7.09 -10.26 15.49
CA ARG A 211 5.97 -10.54 16.38
C ARG A 211 4.81 -9.60 16.11
N PHE A 212 3.59 -10.03 16.43
CA PHE A 212 2.38 -9.22 16.26
C PHE A 212 2.42 -7.95 17.13
N GLN A 213 2.95 -8.05 18.34
CA GLN A 213 3.11 -6.89 19.24
C GLN A 213 4.05 -5.81 18.68
N ASP A 214 5.00 -6.16 17.79
CA ASP A 214 5.91 -5.17 17.22
C ASP A 214 5.18 -4.13 16.35
N ILE A 215 3.97 -4.44 15.87
CA ILE A 215 3.12 -3.48 15.13
C ILE A 215 2.81 -2.24 15.97
N GLU A 216 2.69 -2.37 17.28
CA GLU A 216 2.40 -1.25 18.19
C GLU A 216 3.42 -0.12 18.05
N ILE A 217 4.71 -0.46 17.95
CA ILE A 217 5.80 0.49 17.77
C ILE A 217 5.61 1.31 16.50
N PHE A 218 5.36 0.64 15.40
CA PHE A 218 5.23 1.26 14.09
C PHE A 218 3.91 2.03 13.92
N SER A 219 2.83 1.58 14.59
CA SER A 219 1.55 2.28 14.57
C SER A 219 1.60 3.65 15.26
N GLN A 220 2.55 3.83 16.15
CA GLN A 220 2.82 5.12 16.80
C GLN A 220 3.80 6.01 16.02
N LEU A 221 4.83 5.40 15.43
CA LEU A 221 5.87 6.12 14.68
C LEU A 221 5.39 6.63 13.33
N LEU A 222 4.70 5.77 12.57
CA LEU A 222 4.37 6.04 11.17
C LEU A 222 3.48 7.28 11.00
N PRO A 223 2.31 7.41 11.67
CA PRO A 223 1.44 8.57 11.48
C PRO A 223 2.07 9.88 11.94
N ARG A 224 2.81 9.86 13.07
CA ARG A 224 3.51 11.06 13.56
C ARG A 224 4.60 11.51 12.61
N SER A 225 5.30 10.57 12.02
CA SER A 225 6.38 10.86 11.07
C SER A 225 5.86 11.27 9.69
N ALA A 226 4.75 10.68 9.22
CA ALA A 226 4.21 10.91 7.88
C ALA A 226 3.41 12.22 7.78
N THR A 227 2.39 12.37 8.61
CA THR A 227 1.40 13.45 8.52
C THR A 227 1.25 14.28 9.79
N GLY A 228 1.98 13.94 10.84
CA GLY A 228 1.85 14.60 12.16
C GLY A 228 0.56 14.24 12.89
N GLU A 229 -0.04 13.11 12.59
CA GLU A 229 -1.20 12.56 13.28
C GLU A 229 -0.76 11.75 14.49
N ARG A 230 -1.59 11.68 15.53
CA ARG A 230 -1.31 10.84 16.71
C ARG A 230 -1.43 9.36 16.42
N MET A 231 -2.37 8.99 15.55
CA MET A 231 -2.59 7.65 15.06
C MET A 231 -3.31 7.70 13.72
N ASN A 232 -3.19 6.66 12.93
CA ASN A 232 -3.97 6.56 11.70
C ASN A 232 -5.45 6.31 12.02
N PRO A 233 -6.39 6.94 11.29
CA PRO A 233 -7.82 6.68 11.43
C PRO A 233 -8.18 5.21 11.16
N TYR A 234 -7.48 4.57 10.21
CA TYR A 234 -7.69 3.18 9.85
C TYR A 234 -6.37 2.40 9.91
N THR A 235 -6.37 1.35 10.70
CA THR A 235 -5.35 0.30 10.68
C THR A 235 -6.06 -1.00 10.35
N SER A 236 -5.87 -1.48 9.12
CA SER A 236 -6.48 -2.71 8.66
C SER A 236 -5.46 -3.84 8.70
N MET A 237 -5.85 -4.95 9.32
CA MET A 237 -5.04 -6.16 9.43
C MET A 237 -5.85 -7.34 8.92
N TRP A 238 -5.21 -8.24 8.19
CA TRP A 238 -5.88 -9.48 7.76
C TRP A 238 -4.90 -10.64 7.79
N THR A 239 -5.45 -11.81 8.08
CA THR A 239 -4.68 -13.02 8.29
C THR A 239 -5.36 -14.17 7.55
N GLY A 240 -4.92 -14.40 6.29
CA GLY A 240 -5.46 -15.46 5.47
C GLY A 240 -6.87 -15.21 4.93
N VAL A 241 -7.61 -16.30 4.71
CA VAL A 241 -8.95 -16.31 4.10
C VAL A 241 -9.97 -16.83 5.09
N THR A 242 -11.11 -16.13 5.20
CA THR A 242 -12.26 -16.57 5.99
C THR A 242 -13.43 -16.88 5.06
N PRO A 243 -13.94 -18.12 4.99
CA PRO A 243 -15.04 -18.47 4.12
C PRO A 243 -16.29 -17.60 4.37
N GLY A 244 -16.77 -16.95 3.32
CA GLY A 244 -17.96 -16.10 3.39
C GLY A 244 -17.75 -14.69 3.96
N ASP A 245 -16.51 -14.30 4.30
CA ASP A 245 -16.17 -12.97 4.80
C ASP A 245 -14.91 -12.44 4.11
N GLY A 246 -15.02 -11.29 3.44
CA GLY A 246 -13.93 -10.69 2.68
C GLY A 246 -13.50 -11.50 1.46
N PRO A 247 -12.27 -11.30 0.98
CA PRO A 247 -11.72 -12.02 -0.17
C PRO A 247 -11.69 -13.53 0.07
N GLN A 248 -12.17 -14.27 -0.91
CA GLN A 248 -12.18 -15.74 -0.86
C GLN A 248 -10.88 -16.34 -1.42
N GLU A 249 -10.02 -15.49 -1.97
CA GLU A 249 -8.70 -15.85 -2.47
C GLU A 249 -7.71 -14.73 -2.14
N PHE A 250 -6.62 -15.08 -1.48
CA PHE A 250 -5.59 -14.15 -1.06
C PHE A 250 -4.23 -14.59 -1.60
N HIS A 251 -3.63 -13.74 -2.44
CA HIS A 251 -2.29 -13.91 -2.98
C HIS A 251 -1.33 -12.91 -2.35
N LEU A 252 -0.23 -13.40 -1.82
CA LEU A 252 0.87 -12.58 -1.29
C LEU A 252 2.11 -12.76 -2.16
N ILE A 253 2.59 -11.67 -2.76
CA ILE A 253 3.84 -11.67 -3.54
C ILE A 253 4.94 -11.09 -2.67
N LEU A 254 5.92 -11.92 -2.31
CA LEU A 254 7.14 -11.54 -1.61
C LEU A 254 8.21 -11.18 -2.65
N MET A 255 8.61 -9.91 -2.67
CA MET A 255 9.50 -9.38 -3.70
C MET A 255 10.87 -9.01 -3.13
N ASP A 256 11.94 -9.56 -3.71
CA ASP A 256 13.31 -9.14 -3.41
C ASP A 256 13.66 -7.81 -4.10
N ASN A 257 13.64 -7.76 -5.40
CA ASN A 257 13.99 -6.58 -6.21
C ASN A 257 15.27 -5.87 -5.72
N GLY A 258 16.30 -6.66 -5.40
CA GLY A 258 17.62 -6.18 -4.97
C GLY A 258 17.80 -5.95 -3.46
N ARG A 259 16.80 -6.24 -2.63
CA ARG A 259 16.88 -6.06 -1.18
C ARG A 259 17.93 -6.96 -0.53
N THR A 260 18.06 -8.18 -0.99
CA THR A 260 19.14 -9.09 -0.54
C THR A 260 20.52 -8.55 -0.90
N LYS A 261 20.68 -7.92 -2.05
CA LYS A 261 21.92 -7.25 -2.43
C LYS A 261 22.23 -6.07 -1.51
N VAL A 262 21.22 -5.25 -1.21
CA VAL A 262 21.36 -4.12 -0.28
C VAL A 262 21.69 -4.60 1.13
N LEU A 263 21.11 -5.72 1.57
CA LEU A 263 21.39 -6.33 2.88
C LEU A 263 22.86 -6.71 3.05
N THR A 264 23.54 -7.10 1.97
CA THR A 264 24.98 -7.45 2.01
C THR A 264 25.90 -6.23 2.04
N ASP A 265 25.41 -5.03 1.76
CA ASP A 265 26.18 -3.80 1.83
C ASP A 265 26.18 -3.23 3.25
N PRO A 266 27.34 -3.14 3.94
CA PRO A 266 27.44 -2.65 5.32
C PRO A 266 26.89 -1.21 5.52
N ILE A 267 26.91 -0.38 4.48
CA ILE A 267 26.39 0.99 4.53
C ILE A 267 24.94 1.00 4.04
N GLY A 268 24.68 0.42 2.89
CA GLY A 268 23.38 0.45 2.22
C GLY A 268 22.27 -0.25 2.98
N ARG A 269 22.58 -1.30 3.77
CA ARG A 269 21.55 -2.07 4.52
C ARG A 269 20.69 -1.22 5.45
N GLN A 270 21.21 -0.09 5.97
CA GLN A 270 20.44 0.83 6.80
C GLN A 270 19.17 1.35 6.08
N ALA A 271 19.17 1.37 4.74
CA ALA A 271 17.99 1.75 3.96
C ALA A 271 16.83 0.75 4.09
N LEU A 272 17.09 -0.50 4.48
CA LEU A 272 16.07 -1.52 4.69
C LEU A 272 15.27 -1.29 5.98
N ALA A 273 15.80 -0.51 6.93
CA ALA A 273 15.07 -0.07 8.11
C ALA A 273 14.00 1.00 7.81
N CYS A 274 13.95 1.52 6.59
CA CYS A 274 13.00 2.56 6.18
C CYS A 274 11.55 2.06 6.25
N ILE A 275 10.72 2.78 7.06
CA ILE A 275 9.27 2.50 7.20
C ILE A 275 8.40 3.22 6.15
N ARG A 276 9.00 3.94 5.21
CA ARG A 276 8.33 4.67 4.12
C ARG A 276 7.37 5.78 4.60
N CYS A 277 7.69 6.45 5.72
CA CYS A 277 6.89 7.56 6.26
C CYS A 277 6.98 8.86 5.44
N GLY A 278 7.99 9.03 4.59
CA GLY A 278 8.15 10.23 3.76
C GLY A 278 8.70 11.47 4.50
N SER A 279 9.01 11.40 5.81
CA SER A 279 9.51 12.56 6.57
C SER A 279 10.75 13.22 5.97
N CYS A 280 11.65 12.42 5.40
CA CYS A 280 12.86 12.94 4.75
C CYS A 280 12.53 13.82 3.53
N MET A 281 11.45 13.53 2.80
CA MET A 281 11.02 14.31 1.63
C MET A 281 10.42 15.66 2.03
N ASN A 282 9.90 15.80 3.25
CA ASN A 282 9.35 17.07 3.76
C ASN A 282 10.44 18.07 4.15
N ILE A 283 11.69 17.61 4.34
CA ILE A 283 12.81 18.42 4.82
C ILE A 283 13.88 18.60 3.75
N CYS A 284 13.99 17.64 2.83
CA CYS A 284 14.97 17.70 1.74
C CYS A 284 14.59 18.83 0.77
N PRO A 285 15.53 19.81 0.51
CA PRO A 285 15.29 20.93 -0.40
C PRO A 285 15.13 20.46 -1.84
#